data_6a3d3453560665b898125ac1e5eab776
#
_entry.id   6a3d3453560665b898125ac1e5eab776
#
_cell.length_a   1.000
_cell.length_b   1.000
_cell.length_c   1.000
_cell.angle_alpha   90.00
_cell.angle_beta   90.00
_cell.angle_gamma   90.00
#
_symmetry.space_group_name_H-M   'P 1'
#
loop_
_entity.id
_entity.type
_entity.pdbx_description
1 polymer ?
#
loop_
_entity_poly.entity_id
_entity_poly.type
_entity_poly.pdbx_seq_one_letter_code
_entity_poly.pdbx_strand_id
1 'polypeptide(L)'
;MKKTHIFGLLAAIALIIFSIAFPVPEKHIDVSSYYSAYQSSWKENVGAEYVGGDAYNYQMEATLKAGYMSGVLAMKAVTFVGGVLLLFLTLYSYSACSLEEYQNNKINEISRAVQRNEDSMKALSGELSKQTSFLYELSSTAEKYASPNNEEISQ
;
A
#
# COMPACT_ATOMS: atom_id res chain seq x y z
N MET A 1 10.26 -4.50 4.55
CA MET A 1 9.57 -3.33 3.94
C MET A 1 10.39 -2.83 2.75
N LYS A 2 9.75 -2.63 1.59
CA LYS A 2 10.40 -1.98 0.45
C LYS A 2 10.71 -0.51 0.81
N LYS A 3 11.79 0.05 0.28
CA LYS A 3 12.21 1.45 0.55
C LYS A 3 11.09 2.47 0.30
N THR A 4 10.22 2.20 -0.67
CA THR A 4 9.06 3.02 -1.02
C THR A 4 8.04 3.15 0.11
N HIS A 5 7.77 2.07 0.86
CA HIS A 5 6.83 2.11 2.00
C HIS A 5 7.40 2.89 3.19
N ILE A 6 8.71 2.80 3.43
CA ILE A 6 9.37 3.58 4.48
C ILE A 6 9.27 5.07 4.16
N PHE A 7 9.52 5.45 2.90
CA PHE A 7 9.41 6.84 2.45
C PHE A 7 7.97 7.36 2.57
N GLY A 8 6.97 6.58 2.14
CA GLY A 8 5.56 6.94 2.28
C GLY A 8 5.14 7.13 3.74
N LEU A 9 5.61 6.27 4.64
CA LEU A 9 5.33 6.40 6.07
C LEU A 9 5.96 7.68 6.66
N LEU A 10 7.21 7.96 6.33
CA LEU A 10 7.90 9.16 6.79
C LEU A 10 7.22 10.43 6.27
N ALA A 11 6.81 10.44 4.99
CA ALA A 11 6.10 11.56 4.40
C ALA A 11 4.73 11.79 5.07
N ALA A 12 3.98 10.73 5.35
CA ALA A 12 2.70 10.82 6.06
C ALA A 12 2.87 11.39 7.46
N ILE A 13 3.84 10.90 8.23
CA ILE A 13 4.15 11.40 9.58
C ILE A 13 4.58 12.88 9.52
N ALA A 14 5.44 13.24 8.58
CA ALA A 14 5.89 14.63 8.41
C ALA A 14 4.73 15.58 8.11
N LEU A 15 3.76 15.20 7.26
CA LEU A 15 2.57 16.01 6.98
C LEU A 15 1.69 16.18 8.22
N ILE A 16 1.49 15.12 9.00
CA ILE A 16 0.69 15.17 10.23
C ILE A 16 1.37 16.08 11.26
N ILE A 17 2.68 15.92 11.49
CA ILE A 17 3.45 16.77 12.40
C ILE A 17 3.42 18.23 11.93
N PHE A 18 3.63 18.48 10.64
CA PHE A 18 3.56 19.82 10.07
C PHE A 18 2.19 20.45 10.32
N SER A 19 1.11 19.72 10.07
CA SER A 19 -0.25 20.22 10.32
C SER A 19 -0.48 20.62 11.79
N ILE A 20 0.06 19.84 12.74
CA ILE A 20 -0.11 20.13 14.17
C ILE A 20 0.82 21.28 14.60
N ALA A 21 2.09 21.21 14.21
CA ALA A 21 3.13 22.13 14.66
C ALA A 21 3.05 23.51 13.99
N PHE A 22 2.43 23.61 12.80
CA PHE A 22 2.32 24.89 12.12
C PHE A 22 1.49 25.88 12.96
N PRO A 23 2.07 27.00 13.40
CA PRO A 23 1.36 27.92 14.27
C PRO A 23 0.19 28.57 13.52
N VAL A 24 -0.96 28.66 14.18
CA VAL A 24 -2.02 29.58 13.75
C VAL A 24 -1.59 30.95 14.23
N PRO A 25 -1.31 31.90 13.34
CA PRO A 25 -0.89 33.23 13.78
C PRO A 25 -2.07 33.91 14.43
N GLU A 26 -2.05 33.94 15.77
CA GLU A 26 -3.04 34.66 16.58
C GLU A 26 -2.88 36.18 16.45
N LYS A 27 -1.70 36.60 16.02
CA LYS A 27 -1.32 38.00 16.08
C LYS A 27 -0.63 38.42 14.81
N HIS A 28 -0.97 39.02 13.89
CA HIS A 28 -0.25 39.77 12.86
C HIS A 28 -0.82 39.64 11.46
N ILE A 29 -2.02 40.14 11.30
CA ILE A 29 -2.20 41.00 10.14
C ILE A 29 -1.95 42.41 10.73
N ASP A 30 -0.77 42.94 10.47
CA ASP A 30 -0.51 44.34 10.81
C ASP A 30 -1.26 45.20 9.81
N VAL A 31 -2.50 45.54 10.17
CA VAL A 31 -3.36 46.46 9.41
C VAL A 31 -3.01 47.89 9.76
N SER A 32 -2.07 48.10 10.70
CA SER A 32 -1.69 49.43 11.17
C SER A 32 -1.18 50.33 10.04
N SER A 33 -0.48 49.75 9.05
CA SER A 33 -0.01 50.52 7.88
C SER A 33 -1.15 50.97 6.98
N TYR A 34 -2.17 50.15 6.78
CA TYR A 34 -3.38 50.53 6.03
C TYR A 34 -4.24 51.51 6.81
N TYR A 35 -4.35 51.28 8.12
CA TYR A 35 -5.08 52.12 9.04
C TYR A 35 -4.47 53.54 9.13
N SER A 36 -3.15 53.64 9.35
CA SER A 36 -2.46 54.92 9.42
C SER A 36 -2.47 55.71 8.11
N ALA A 37 -2.32 55.04 6.97
CA ALA A 37 -2.40 55.69 5.66
C ALA A 37 -3.81 56.22 5.37
N TYR A 38 -4.85 55.45 5.70
CA TYR A 38 -6.23 55.90 5.52
C TYR A 38 -6.59 57.05 6.47
N GLN A 39 -6.21 56.97 7.72
CA GLN A 39 -6.50 58.01 8.72
C GLN A 39 -5.74 59.27 8.42
N SER A 40 -4.49 59.21 7.96
CA SER A 40 -3.74 60.43 7.56
C SER A 40 -4.35 61.09 6.31
N SER A 41 -4.72 60.31 5.31
CA SER A 41 -5.39 60.82 4.11
C SER A 41 -6.73 61.47 4.41
N TRP A 42 -7.50 60.91 5.33
CA TRP A 42 -8.78 61.45 5.73
C TRP A 42 -8.64 62.73 6.54
N LYS A 43 -7.71 62.78 7.51
CA LYS A 43 -7.40 64.00 8.28
C LYS A 43 -6.95 65.16 7.39
N GLU A 44 -6.15 64.85 6.39
CA GLU A 44 -5.62 65.84 5.44
C GLU A 44 -6.71 66.44 4.57
N ASN A 45 -7.68 65.63 4.13
CA ASN A 45 -8.71 66.05 3.17
C ASN A 45 -9.97 66.64 3.81
N VAL A 46 -10.33 66.25 5.04
CA VAL A 46 -11.64 66.63 5.64
C VAL A 46 -11.50 67.42 6.93
N GLY A 47 -10.33 67.45 7.55
CA GLY A 47 -10.06 68.26 8.74
C GLY A 47 -10.84 67.91 10.01
N ALA A 48 -11.58 66.81 9.98
CA ALA A 48 -12.42 66.36 11.10
C ALA A 48 -12.14 64.90 11.43
N GLU A 49 -12.19 64.57 12.72
CA GLU A 49 -12.15 63.17 13.19
C GLU A 49 -13.47 62.48 12.85
N TYR A 50 -13.43 61.56 11.90
CA TYR A 50 -14.62 60.80 11.50
C TYR A 50 -14.74 59.53 12.33
N VAL A 51 -15.59 59.59 13.34
CA VAL A 51 -15.81 58.50 14.32
C VAL A 51 -16.34 57.22 13.64
N GLY A 52 -17.07 57.34 12.52
CA GLY A 52 -17.55 56.19 11.73
C GLY A 52 -16.43 55.43 10.98
N GLY A 53 -15.29 56.07 10.70
CA GLY A 53 -14.14 55.43 10.06
C GLY A 53 -13.47 54.37 10.93
N ASP A 54 -13.45 54.57 12.23
CA ASP A 54 -12.85 53.61 13.16
C ASP A 54 -13.66 52.30 13.21
N ALA A 55 -14.97 52.38 13.27
CA ALA A 55 -15.83 51.20 13.26
C ALA A 55 -15.65 50.38 11.97
N TYR A 56 -15.55 51.08 10.82
CA TYR A 56 -15.31 50.41 9.53
C TYR A 56 -13.93 49.74 9.50
N ASN A 57 -12.89 50.39 9.99
CA ASN A 57 -11.53 49.87 10.05
C ASN A 57 -11.43 48.64 10.96
N TYR A 58 -12.07 48.67 12.13
CA TYR A 58 -12.15 47.54 13.04
C TYR A 58 -12.88 46.34 12.38
N GLN A 59 -13.98 46.60 11.66
CA GLN A 59 -14.71 45.58 10.96
C GLN A 59 -13.89 44.98 9.81
N MET A 60 -13.15 45.81 9.06
CA MET A 60 -12.25 45.37 7.99
C MET A 60 -11.10 44.51 8.55
N GLU A 61 -10.48 44.95 9.65
CA GLU A 61 -9.44 44.20 10.35
C GLU A 61 -9.96 42.85 10.83
N ALA A 62 -11.13 42.83 11.47
CA ALA A 62 -11.75 41.61 11.94
C ALA A 62 -12.04 40.63 10.78
N THR A 63 -12.52 41.17 9.64
CA THR A 63 -12.82 40.37 8.44
C THR A 63 -11.55 39.76 7.82
N LEU A 64 -10.49 40.58 7.73
CA LEU A 64 -9.20 40.09 7.20
C LEU A 64 -8.55 39.05 8.12
N LYS A 65 -8.61 39.26 9.44
CA LYS A 65 -8.14 38.27 10.42
C LYS A 65 -8.94 36.98 10.31
N ALA A 66 -10.26 37.05 10.26
CA ALA A 66 -11.11 35.88 10.11
C ALA A 66 -10.85 35.11 8.83
N GLY A 67 -10.68 35.81 7.69
CA GLY A 67 -10.31 35.22 6.41
C GLY A 67 -8.98 34.51 6.44
N TYR A 68 -7.96 35.15 7.02
CA TYR A 68 -6.63 34.57 7.15
C TYR A 68 -6.63 33.34 8.08
N MET A 69 -7.23 33.44 9.26
CA MET A 69 -7.35 32.31 10.18
C MET A 69 -8.11 31.14 9.56
N SER A 70 -9.19 31.43 8.85
CA SER A 70 -9.97 30.42 8.12
C SER A 70 -9.12 29.71 7.06
N GLY A 71 -8.32 30.45 6.29
CA GLY A 71 -7.40 29.90 5.29
C GLY A 71 -6.34 29.00 5.91
N VAL A 72 -5.72 29.43 7.02
CA VAL A 72 -4.72 28.62 7.75
C VAL A 72 -5.34 27.37 8.34
N LEU A 73 -6.52 27.47 8.94
CA LEU A 73 -7.23 26.30 9.48
C LEU A 73 -7.60 25.31 8.38
N ALA A 74 -8.09 25.81 7.24
CA ALA A 74 -8.39 24.96 6.08
C ALA A 74 -7.13 24.24 5.58
N MET A 75 -6.00 24.94 5.45
CA MET A 75 -4.73 24.34 5.06
C MET A 75 -4.27 23.27 6.06
N LYS A 76 -4.39 23.53 7.36
CA LYS A 76 -4.07 22.54 8.40
C LYS A 76 -4.97 21.30 8.30
N ALA A 77 -6.27 21.50 8.11
CA ALA A 77 -7.20 20.39 7.95
C ALA A 77 -6.88 19.53 6.73
N VAL A 78 -6.63 20.15 5.58
CA VAL A 78 -6.27 19.45 4.34
C VAL A 78 -4.97 18.68 4.47
N THR A 79 -3.93 19.29 5.06
CA THR A 79 -2.63 18.62 5.26
C THR A 79 -2.73 17.47 6.27
N PHE A 80 -3.53 17.61 7.33
CA PHE A 80 -3.78 16.56 8.30
C PHE A 80 -4.49 15.38 7.66
N VAL A 81 -5.62 15.62 6.99
CA VAL A 81 -6.40 14.58 6.30
C VAL A 81 -5.54 13.91 5.22
N GLY A 82 -4.79 14.69 4.43
CA GLY A 82 -3.87 14.17 3.43
C GLY A 82 -2.79 13.26 4.04
N GLY A 83 -2.21 13.65 5.17
CA GLY A 83 -1.24 12.85 5.92
C GLY A 83 -1.84 11.54 6.42
N VAL A 84 -3.05 11.57 6.99
CA VAL A 84 -3.77 10.38 7.46
C VAL A 84 -4.11 9.45 6.30
N LEU A 85 -4.62 9.97 5.19
CA LEU A 85 -4.92 9.16 4.00
C LEU A 85 -3.66 8.51 3.43
N LEU A 86 -2.55 9.25 3.33
CA LEU A 86 -1.27 8.71 2.87
C LEU A 86 -0.76 7.60 3.79
N LEU A 87 -0.94 7.75 5.09
CA LEU A 87 -0.58 6.73 6.08
C LEU A 87 -1.40 5.44 5.84
N PHE A 88 -2.71 5.54 5.71
CA PHE A 88 -3.57 4.40 5.42
C PHE A 88 -3.22 3.72 4.09
N LEU A 89 -3.01 4.50 3.02
CA LEU A 89 -2.62 3.95 1.73
C LEU A 89 -1.26 3.23 1.78
N THR A 90 -0.31 3.77 2.53
CA THR A 90 1.01 3.14 2.71
C THR A 90 0.91 1.83 3.48
N LEU A 91 0.14 1.79 4.56
CA LEU A 91 -0.11 0.59 5.35
C LEU A 91 -0.87 -0.47 4.54
N TYR A 92 -1.90 -0.06 3.79
CA TYR A 92 -2.65 -0.94 2.92
C TYR A 92 -1.76 -1.56 1.83
N SER A 93 -0.97 -0.73 1.15
CA SER A 93 -0.03 -1.19 0.13
C SER A 93 1.02 -2.16 0.70
N TYR A 94 1.51 -1.90 1.91
CA TYR A 94 2.42 -2.80 2.61
C TYR A 94 1.76 -4.16 2.92
N SER A 95 0.54 -4.15 3.44
CA SER A 95 -0.23 -5.36 3.75
C SER A 95 -0.52 -6.18 2.49
N ALA A 96 -0.94 -5.53 1.40
CA ALA A 96 -1.20 -6.19 0.11
C ALA A 96 0.06 -6.85 -0.46
N CYS A 97 1.21 -6.15 -0.44
CA CYS A 97 2.48 -6.69 -0.91
C CYS A 97 2.97 -7.87 -0.05
N SER A 98 2.76 -7.82 1.27
CA SER A 98 3.08 -8.91 2.19
C SER A 98 2.22 -10.15 1.94
N LEU A 99 0.93 -9.95 1.66
CA LEU A 99 0.01 -11.02 1.33
C LEU A 99 0.37 -11.71 0.00
N GLU A 100 0.71 -10.91 -1.01
CA GLU A 100 1.15 -11.42 -2.31
C GLU A 100 2.43 -12.26 -2.19
N GLU A 101 3.41 -11.81 -1.42
CA GLU A 101 4.63 -12.56 -1.15
C GLU A 101 4.35 -13.88 -0.42
N TYR A 102 3.45 -13.87 0.57
CA TYR A 102 3.02 -15.07 1.27
C TYR A 102 2.32 -16.06 0.32
N GLN A 103 1.41 -15.59 -0.54
CA GLN A 103 0.73 -16.42 -1.52
C GLN A 103 1.70 -17.03 -2.53
N ASN A 104 2.65 -16.25 -3.04
CA ASN A 104 3.66 -16.72 -3.97
C ASN A 104 4.56 -17.81 -3.34
N ASN A 105 4.93 -17.63 -2.06
CA ASN A 105 5.69 -18.65 -1.33
C ASN A 105 4.91 -19.95 -1.16
N LYS A 106 3.60 -19.87 -0.87
CA LYS A 106 2.72 -21.03 -0.78
C LYS A 106 2.52 -21.73 -2.11
N ILE A 107 2.34 -20.98 -3.20
CA ILE A 107 2.25 -21.55 -4.56
C ILE A 107 3.55 -22.28 -4.92
N ASN A 108 4.70 -21.71 -4.63
CA ASN A 108 5.99 -22.35 -4.88
C ASN A 108 6.17 -23.63 -4.04
N GLU A 109 5.72 -23.63 -2.79
CA GLU A 109 5.76 -24.82 -1.93
C GLU A 109 4.88 -25.94 -2.48
N ILE A 110 3.64 -25.62 -2.90
CA ILE A 110 2.72 -26.57 -3.53
C ILE A 110 3.29 -27.09 -4.85
N SER A 111 3.83 -26.23 -5.69
CA SER A 111 4.47 -26.62 -6.95
C SER A 111 5.60 -27.63 -6.74
N ARG A 112 6.47 -27.40 -5.75
CA ARG A 112 7.54 -28.33 -5.39
C ARG A 112 7.01 -29.66 -4.83
N ALA A 113 5.88 -29.65 -4.11
CA ALA A 113 5.25 -30.87 -3.61
C ALA A 113 4.62 -31.69 -4.77
N VAL A 114 3.96 -31.02 -5.70
CA VAL A 114 3.41 -31.65 -6.92
C VAL A 114 4.51 -32.29 -7.74
N GLN A 115 5.62 -31.57 -7.95
CA GLN A 115 6.76 -32.10 -8.70
C GLN A 115 7.37 -33.34 -8.05
N ARG A 116 7.55 -33.33 -6.72
CA ARG A 116 8.02 -34.53 -5.98
C ARG A 116 7.07 -35.71 -6.12
N ASN A 117 5.74 -35.48 -6.09
CA ASN A 117 4.76 -36.52 -6.30
C ASN A 117 4.81 -37.07 -7.72
N GLU A 118 4.97 -36.21 -8.73
CA GLU A 118 5.12 -36.63 -10.12
C GLU A 118 6.37 -37.49 -10.32
N ASP A 119 7.50 -37.09 -9.76
CA ASP A 119 8.74 -37.88 -9.82
C ASP A 119 8.60 -39.21 -9.11
N SER A 120 7.90 -39.27 -7.97
CA SER A 120 7.61 -40.49 -7.26
C SER A 120 6.67 -41.44 -8.07
N MET A 121 5.67 -40.87 -8.73
CA MET A 121 4.77 -41.63 -9.62
C MET A 121 5.50 -42.18 -10.83
N LYS A 122 6.41 -41.43 -11.44
CA LYS A 122 7.26 -41.92 -12.54
C LYS A 122 8.16 -43.07 -12.09
N ALA A 123 8.78 -42.95 -10.89
CA ALA A 123 9.59 -44.03 -10.34
C ALA A 123 8.77 -45.31 -10.06
N LEU A 124 7.58 -45.15 -9.46
CA LEU A 124 6.65 -46.26 -9.24
C LEU A 124 6.19 -46.92 -10.54
N SER A 125 5.86 -46.12 -11.56
CA SER A 125 5.47 -46.62 -12.89
C SER A 125 6.61 -47.37 -13.56
N GLY A 126 7.84 -46.91 -13.42
CA GLY A 126 9.03 -47.60 -13.91
C GLY A 126 9.25 -48.97 -13.22
N GLU A 127 9.06 -49.04 -11.91
CA GLU A 127 9.19 -50.26 -11.13
C GLU A 127 8.08 -51.27 -11.47
N LEU A 128 6.84 -50.77 -11.60
CA LEU A 128 5.71 -51.62 -12.03
C LEU A 128 5.94 -52.21 -13.41
N SER A 129 6.47 -51.45 -14.36
CA SER A 129 6.82 -51.92 -15.70
C SER A 129 7.88 -53.04 -15.65
N LYS A 130 8.90 -52.94 -14.81
CA LYS A 130 9.91 -54.00 -14.62
C LYS A 130 9.30 -55.25 -14.00
N GLN A 131 8.42 -55.13 -13.03
CA GLN A 131 7.74 -56.26 -12.41
C GLN A 131 6.83 -56.97 -13.42
N THR A 132 6.12 -56.20 -14.26
CA THR A 132 5.26 -56.77 -15.33
C THR A 132 6.09 -57.54 -16.37
N SER A 133 7.25 -57.02 -16.79
CA SER A 133 8.13 -57.71 -17.71
C SER A 133 8.71 -59.01 -17.12
N PHE A 134 9.06 -58.99 -15.83
CA PHE A 134 9.55 -60.18 -15.12
C PHE A 134 8.47 -61.27 -15.00
N LEU A 135 7.21 -60.89 -14.70
CA LEU A 135 6.09 -61.79 -14.67
C LEU A 135 5.80 -62.43 -16.05
N TYR A 136 5.96 -61.64 -17.11
CA TYR A 136 5.83 -62.15 -18.48
C TYR A 136 6.91 -63.16 -18.85
N GLU A 137 8.17 -62.92 -18.47
CA GLU A 137 9.27 -63.87 -18.62
C GLU A 137 9.04 -65.18 -17.85
N LEU A 138 8.55 -65.07 -16.60
CA LEU A 138 8.21 -66.23 -15.77
C LEU A 138 7.09 -67.04 -16.38
N SER A 139 6.03 -66.39 -16.90
CA SER A 139 4.89 -67.12 -17.54
C SER A 139 5.34 -67.80 -18.80
N SER A 140 6.17 -67.14 -19.63
CA SER A 140 6.69 -67.78 -20.87
C SER A 140 7.61 -68.94 -20.58
N THR A 141 8.38 -68.86 -19.51
CA THR A 141 9.25 -69.99 -19.09
C THR A 141 8.42 -71.16 -18.53
N ALA A 142 7.38 -70.85 -17.74
CA ALA A 142 6.46 -71.90 -17.25
C ALA A 142 5.71 -72.62 -18.35
N GLU A 143 5.23 -71.92 -19.39
CA GLU A 143 4.66 -72.51 -20.57
C GLU A 143 5.61 -73.48 -21.32
N LYS A 144 6.87 -73.11 -21.44
CA LYS A 144 7.92 -73.86 -22.05
C LYS A 144 8.19 -75.17 -21.28
N TYR A 145 8.06 -75.18 -19.98
CA TYR A 145 8.22 -76.40 -19.15
C TYR A 145 6.90 -77.17 -18.96
N ALA A 146 5.74 -76.52 -19.15
CA ALA A 146 4.42 -77.22 -19.07
C ALA A 146 4.00 -77.86 -20.35
N SER A 147 4.66 -77.64 -21.51
CA SER A 147 4.46 -78.37 -22.76
C SER A 147 5.20 -79.72 -22.68
N PRO A 148 4.57 -80.85 -22.32
CA PRO A 148 5.24 -82.15 -22.29
C PRO A 148 5.61 -82.50 -23.72
N ASN A 149 6.81 -83.11 -23.88
CA ASN A 149 7.27 -83.75 -25.09
C ASN A 149 6.23 -84.74 -25.59
N ASN A 150 5.31 -84.31 -26.42
CA ASN A 150 4.37 -85.21 -27.13
C ASN A 150 5.01 -85.89 -28.37
N GLU A 151 6.31 -85.89 -28.49
CA GLU A 151 7.05 -86.45 -29.60
C GLU A 151 7.60 -87.89 -29.40
N GLU A 152 7.41 -88.49 -28.19
CA GLU A 152 7.97 -89.88 -27.95
C GLU A 152 6.95 -90.99 -27.80
N ILE A 153 5.70 -90.87 -28.19
CA ILE A 153 4.76 -91.98 -28.21
C ILE A 153 4.16 -92.21 -29.62
N SER A 154 5.00 -92.50 -30.60
CA SER A 154 4.58 -93.10 -31.86
C SER A 154 5.71 -93.96 -32.48
N GLN A 155 6.07 -95.02 -31.79
CA GLN A 155 6.70 -96.20 -32.38
C GLN A 155 5.98 -97.49 -31.92
#